data_c90e4f67d682923007db6f3f48dcfa55
#
_entry.id   c90e4f67d682923007db6f3f48dcfa55
#
_cell.length_a   1.000
_cell.length_b   1.000
_cell.length_c   1.000
_cell.angle_alpha   90.00
_cell.angle_beta   90.00
_cell.angle_gamma   90.00
#
_symmetry.space_group_name_H-M   'P 1'
#
loop_
_entity.id
_entity.type
_entity.pdbx_description
1 polymer ?
#
loop_
_entity_poly.entity_id
_entity_poly.type
_entity_poly.pdbx_seq_one_letter_code
_entity_poly.pdbx_strand_id
1 'polypeptide(L)'
;MTVMATDSSNVTTAKEDSQCAADNDEQIHPTASDHLDHLQSVDEFKSLMYSMQSARRKIVMAILGDKEIENDWIEELRRTYAKITDSNTKAFQREMSTLSSKLSINIKDEAMGLLKDMLFLERLKATKSENEDVRWPPLLAKVDLASILAAYHPISEKKFFEEYEECLNFLRSFAESNSNGRKPIFITDWDGTMKDYCSQYATNLQPIYSAVGMTRFASRFTRLSAVLTAGPLRGPGILDLTAMPIDGPVLFSGSWGREWWLGGRRVVHEDGISDEGFDALERLNDEMGNLLHSGDYSQFALVGSGVQRKVDRLTLGVQTVYGHVLPELSHRYQDAVRERMHRVDPQNHILVFDPSTELEVEVVAHNSGNVWNKADGVDRVVSTVGDSLETPGRVLVCGDTFSDLPMVRQAATRNPEGVMALFVGLNEKLRQSVRQLITDQSRRCFISCPDVVHAAMAELLNEKLNSTQ
;
A
#
# COMPACT_ATOMS: atom_id res chain seq x y z
N MET A 1 19.08 -7.71 24.71
CA MET A 1 20.26 -8.57 24.96
C MET A 1 20.48 -9.50 23.80
N THR A 2 21.65 -9.43 23.28
CA THR A 2 22.39 -10.24 22.33
C THR A 2 22.17 -9.93 20.84
N VAL A 3 23.03 -9.02 20.40
CA VAL A 3 23.45 -8.75 19.03
C VAL A 3 24.11 -10.00 18.44
N MET A 4 23.75 -10.37 17.23
CA MET A 4 24.62 -11.22 16.41
C MET A 4 24.92 -10.51 15.09
N ALA A 5 26.21 -10.36 14.89
CA ALA A 5 26.85 -9.77 13.74
C ALA A 5 26.55 -10.55 12.46
N THR A 6 26.37 -9.83 11.37
CA THR A 6 26.28 -10.37 10.01
C THR A 6 27.66 -10.45 9.41
N ASP A 7 28.03 -11.64 9.03
CA ASP A 7 29.21 -11.95 8.25
C ASP A 7 29.01 -11.55 6.79
N SER A 8 29.91 -10.71 6.32
CA SER A 8 30.03 -10.32 4.92
C SER A 8 30.93 -11.28 4.17
N SER A 9 30.39 -12.05 3.23
CA SER A 9 31.24 -12.75 2.26
C SER A 9 30.59 -12.84 0.88
N ASN A 10 31.27 -12.18 -0.06
CA ASN A 10 31.46 -12.49 -1.48
C ASN A 10 30.27 -12.90 -2.34
N VAL A 11 29.82 -11.97 -3.18
CA VAL A 11 29.15 -12.31 -4.46
C VAL A 11 30.10 -12.01 -5.60
N THR A 12 30.56 -13.09 -6.21
CA THR A 12 31.35 -13.12 -7.44
C THR A 12 30.43 -12.77 -8.62
N THR A 13 30.89 -11.84 -9.44
CA THR A 13 30.28 -11.46 -10.71
C THR A 13 30.36 -12.62 -11.73
N ALA A 14 29.21 -13.06 -12.20
CA ALA A 14 29.12 -13.79 -13.47
C ALA A 14 28.43 -12.86 -14.48
N LYS A 15 29.22 -12.46 -15.50
CA LYS A 15 28.71 -11.93 -16.76
C LYS A 15 28.29 -13.12 -17.60
N GLU A 16 27.04 -13.18 -18.03
CA GLU A 16 26.68 -13.93 -19.23
C GLU A 16 25.70 -13.10 -20.06
N ASP A 17 26.10 -12.98 -21.33
CA ASP A 17 25.38 -12.36 -22.42
C ASP A 17 24.06 -13.09 -22.70
N SER A 18 22.97 -12.36 -22.80
CA SER A 18 21.83 -12.80 -23.60
C SER A 18 21.31 -11.64 -24.47
N GLN A 19 21.87 -11.60 -25.68
CA GLN A 19 21.15 -11.09 -26.85
C GLN A 19 20.00 -12.05 -27.14
N CYS A 20 18.74 -11.54 -27.11
CA CYS A 20 17.68 -11.85 -28.07
C CYS A 20 16.35 -11.36 -27.50
N ALA A 21 15.81 -10.38 -28.14
CA ALA A 21 14.44 -10.10 -28.55
C ALA A 21 14.21 -8.58 -28.57
N ALA A 22 14.73 -7.95 -29.59
CA ALA A 22 14.20 -6.72 -30.11
C ALA A 22 13.33 -7.14 -31.32
N ASP A 23 12.04 -6.78 -31.25
CA ASP A 23 11.20 -6.37 -32.38
C ASP A 23 9.74 -6.68 -32.06
N ASN A 24 9.06 -5.66 -31.58
CA ASN A 24 7.68 -5.29 -31.87
C ASN A 24 7.20 -4.23 -30.86
N ASP A 25 7.91 -3.09 -30.81
CA ASP A 25 7.37 -1.86 -30.25
C ASP A 25 6.73 -1.05 -31.41
N GLU A 26 5.45 -1.20 -31.63
CA GLU A 26 4.68 -0.17 -32.33
C GLU A 26 4.67 1.09 -31.46
N GLN A 27 5.51 2.05 -31.84
CA GLN A 27 5.63 3.36 -31.25
C GLN A 27 4.31 4.10 -31.37
N ILE A 28 3.61 4.27 -30.27
CA ILE A 28 2.61 5.34 -30.13
C ILE A 28 3.38 6.65 -30.03
N HIS A 29 3.54 7.34 -31.14
CA HIS A 29 4.09 8.69 -31.18
C HIS A 29 3.01 9.69 -30.76
N PRO A 30 3.19 10.46 -29.70
CA PRO A 30 2.39 11.66 -29.46
C PRO A 30 2.87 12.77 -30.38
N THR A 31 2.01 13.18 -31.33
CA THR A 31 2.19 14.41 -32.10
C THR A 31 1.69 15.58 -31.27
N ALA A 32 2.58 16.37 -30.73
CA ALA A 32 2.53 17.80 -30.51
C ALA A 32 3.65 18.18 -29.53
N SER A 33 4.59 18.98 -29.99
CA SER A 33 5.64 19.60 -29.17
C SER A 33 5.05 20.77 -28.36
N ASP A 34 4.36 20.48 -27.27
CA ASP A 34 4.23 21.40 -26.17
C ASP A 34 5.45 21.21 -25.27
N HIS A 35 6.16 22.26 -24.95
CA HIS A 35 7.25 22.26 -23.99
C HIS A 35 6.69 21.76 -22.66
N LEU A 36 6.89 20.46 -22.38
CA LEU A 36 6.58 19.86 -21.09
C LEU A 36 7.53 20.53 -20.07
N ASP A 37 6.98 21.40 -19.24
CA ASP A 37 7.70 21.96 -18.10
C ASP A 37 8.14 20.77 -17.22
N HIS A 38 9.46 20.60 -17.06
CA HIS A 38 10.03 19.55 -16.24
C HIS A 38 9.63 19.76 -14.78
N LEU A 39 9.23 18.68 -14.09
CA LEU A 39 9.00 18.72 -12.66
C LEU A 39 10.26 19.19 -11.93
N GLN A 40 10.17 20.33 -11.25
CA GLN A 40 11.32 21.00 -10.65
C GLN A 40 11.34 20.93 -9.12
N SER A 41 10.18 20.70 -8.48
CA SER A 41 10.08 20.73 -7.02
C SER A 41 9.33 19.53 -6.43
N VAL A 42 9.60 19.24 -5.15
CA VAL A 42 8.90 18.22 -4.34
C VAL A 42 7.41 18.49 -4.25
N ASP A 43 7.01 19.75 -4.05
CA ASP A 43 5.60 20.12 -3.90
C ASP A 43 4.84 19.98 -5.22
N GLU A 44 5.49 20.32 -6.33
CA GLU A 44 4.93 20.14 -7.68
C GLU A 44 4.71 18.65 -7.98
N PHE A 45 5.68 17.79 -7.65
CA PHE A 45 5.54 16.35 -7.81
C PHE A 45 4.40 15.79 -6.96
N LYS A 46 4.33 16.15 -5.68
CA LYS A 46 3.22 15.71 -4.79
C LYS A 46 1.87 16.18 -5.33
N SER A 47 1.76 17.44 -5.73
CA SER A 47 0.53 18.02 -6.28
C SER A 47 0.07 17.29 -7.54
N LEU A 48 1.02 16.98 -8.44
CA LEU A 48 0.74 16.19 -9.65
C LEU A 48 0.23 14.78 -9.30
N MET A 49 0.89 14.10 -8.37
CA MET A 49 0.50 12.74 -7.96
C MET A 49 -0.87 12.72 -7.28
N TYR A 50 -1.22 13.70 -6.45
CA TYR A 50 -2.54 13.78 -5.82
C TYR A 50 -3.65 14.20 -6.80
N SER A 51 -3.37 15.04 -7.79
CA SER A 51 -4.29 15.34 -8.88
C SER A 51 -4.62 14.06 -9.66
N MET A 52 -3.61 13.32 -10.04
CA MET A 52 -3.74 12.01 -10.70
C MET A 52 -4.53 11.01 -9.85
N GLN A 53 -4.29 10.93 -8.53
CA GLN A 53 -5.06 10.07 -7.63
C GLN A 53 -6.53 10.47 -7.56
N SER A 54 -6.84 11.76 -7.64
CA SER A 54 -8.22 12.23 -7.76
C SER A 54 -8.89 11.70 -9.03
N ALA A 55 -8.18 11.69 -10.17
CA ALA A 55 -8.67 11.10 -11.42
C ALA A 55 -8.89 9.59 -11.28
N ARG A 56 -7.95 8.85 -10.66
CA ARG A 56 -8.12 7.41 -10.36
C ARG A 56 -9.40 7.14 -9.57
N ARG A 57 -9.64 7.91 -8.50
CA ARG A 57 -10.86 7.79 -7.67
C ARG A 57 -12.14 7.99 -8.48
N LYS A 58 -12.17 9.00 -9.34
CA LYS A 58 -13.31 9.25 -10.22
C LYS A 58 -13.57 8.08 -11.17
N ILE A 59 -12.52 7.53 -11.78
CA ILE A 59 -12.59 6.35 -12.64
C ILE A 59 -13.11 5.13 -11.87
N VAL A 60 -12.55 4.85 -10.68
CA VAL A 60 -12.99 3.75 -9.83
C VAL A 60 -14.47 3.90 -9.47
N MET A 61 -14.91 5.10 -9.07
CA MET A 61 -16.31 5.37 -8.74
C MET A 61 -17.23 5.22 -9.95
N ALA A 62 -16.78 5.61 -11.15
CA ALA A 62 -17.53 5.41 -12.38
C ALA A 62 -17.71 3.92 -12.70
N ILE A 63 -16.63 3.14 -12.61
CA ILE A 63 -16.67 1.67 -12.83
C ILE A 63 -17.58 0.99 -11.80
N LEU A 64 -17.47 1.32 -10.53
CA LEU A 64 -18.28 0.70 -9.47
C LEU A 64 -19.76 1.12 -9.54
N GLY A 65 -20.05 2.27 -10.11
CA GLY A 65 -21.42 2.82 -10.25
C GLY A 65 -22.06 2.61 -11.63
N ASP A 66 -21.48 1.79 -12.49
CA ASP A 66 -21.92 1.57 -13.88
C ASP A 66 -22.13 2.90 -14.65
N LYS A 67 -21.18 3.84 -14.50
CA LYS A 67 -21.18 5.15 -15.17
C LYS A 67 -20.07 5.21 -16.21
N GLU A 68 -20.25 6.10 -17.20
CA GLU A 68 -19.20 6.38 -18.20
C GLU A 68 -17.93 6.94 -17.54
N ILE A 69 -16.77 6.54 -18.08
CA ILE A 69 -15.47 7.09 -17.72
C ILE A 69 -15.20 8.28 -18.62
N GLU A 70 -15.05 9.47 -18.04
CA GLU A 70 -14.73 10.68 -18.78
C GLU A 70 -13.32 10.62 -19.36
N ASN A 71 -13.15 11.06 -20.61
CA ASN A 71 -11.84 11.04 -21.25
C ASN A 71 -10.81 11.94 -20.55
N ASP A 72 -11.24 13.07 -19.98
CA ASP A 72 -10.36 13.99 -19.26
C ASP A 72 -9.65 13.33 -18.09
N TRP A 73 -10.29 12.37 -17.41
CA TRP A 73 -9.65 11.63 -16.31
C TRP A 73 -8.55 10.70 -16.81
N ILE A 74 -8.75 10.09 -17.98
CA ILE A 74 -7.73 9.24 -18.61
C ILE A 74 -6.58 10.08 -19.15
N GLU A 75 -6.88 11.23 -19.75
CA GLU A 75 -5.85 12.17 -20.21
C GLU A 75 -5.02 12.72 -19.04
N GLU A 76 -5.61 12.90 -17.85
CA GLU A 76 -4.85 13.27 -16.66
C GLU A 76 -3.82 12.19 -16.27
N LEU A 77 -4.19 10.89 -16.36
CA LEU A 77 -3.24 9.80 -16.12
C LEU A 77 -2.10 9.80 -17.15
N ARG A 78 -2.42 9.96 -18.44
CA ARG A 78 -1.44 10.01 -19.53
C ARG A 78 -0.49 11.21 -19.39
N ARG A 79 -1.05 12.36 -19.09
CA ARG A 79 -0.28 13.59 -18.87
C ARG A 79 0.65 13.44 -17.69
N THR A 80 0.17 12.86 -16.58
CA THR A 80 1.00 12.60 -15.41
C THR A 80 2.12 11.62 -15.74
N TYR A 81 1.82 10.52 -16.43
CA TYR A 81 2.83 9.55 -16.86
C TYR A 81 3.90 10.21 -17.73
N ALA A 82 3.51 11.01 -18.74
CA ALA A 82 4.44 11.72 -19.62
C ALA A 82 5.32 12.71 -18.84
N LYS A 83 4.77 13.42 -17.84
CA LYS A 83 5.53 14.37 -17.01
C LYS A 83 6.53 13.68 -16.08
N ILE A 84 6.20 12.52 -15.52
CA ILE A 84 7.12 11.81 -14.63
C ILE A 84 8.12 10.94 -15.40
N THR A 85 7.79 10.47 -16.61
CA THR A 85 8.68 9.67 -17.46
C THR A 85 9.22 10.53 -18.60
N ASP A 86 10.24 11.33 -18.34
CA ASP A 86 10.89 12.08 -19.42
C ASP A 86 11.49 11.14 -20.47
N SER A 87 11.15 11.38 -21.75
CA SER A 87 11.56 10.57 -22.91
C SER A 87 13.08 10.49 -23.12
N ASN A 88 13.87 11.34 -22.48
CA ASN A 88 15.32 11.42 -22.65
C ASN A 88 16.14 10.61 -21.62
N THR A 89 15.53 10.08 -20.59
CA THR A 89 16.24 9.28 -19.57
C THR A 89 15.60 7.92 -19.37
N LYS A 90 16.30 6.83 -19.74
CA LYS A 90 15.91 5.45 -19.40
C LYS A 90 15.95 5.15 -17.90
N ALA A 91 16.36 6.11 -17.07
CA ALA A 91 16.45 5.97 -15.63
C ALA A 91 15.23 6.59 -14.95
N PHE A 92 14.56 5.83 -14.07
CA PHE A 92 13.46 6.31 -13.24
C PHE A 92 13.91 7.22 -12.08
N GLN A 93 15.15 7.71 -12.10
CA GLN A 93 15.66 8.68 -11.13
C GLN A 93 15.38 10.10 -11.61
N ARG A 94 14.90 10.92 -10.68
CA ARG A 94 14.62 12.34 -10.92
C ARG A 94 15.31 13.19 -9.87
N GLU A 95 15.97 14.25 -10.32
CA GLU A 95 16.44 15.30 -9.43
C GLU A 95 15.38 16.37 -9.29
N MET A 96 14.97 16.63 -8.05
CA MET A 96 14.02 17.67 -7.69
C MET A 96 14.71 18.73 -6.85
N SER A 97 14.41 19.99 -7.14
CA SER A 97 14.90 21.10 -6.35
C SER A 97 14.10 21.21 -5.05
N THR A 98 14.82 21.45 -3.97
CA THR A 98 14.28 21.95 -2.71
C THR A 98 14.74 23.40 -2.54
N LEU A 99 14.32 24.09 -1.49
CA LEU A 99 14.71 25.48 -1.26
C LEU A 99 16.23 25.70 -1.21
N SER A 100 16.99 24.68 -0.79
CA SER A 100 18.43 24.80 -0.57
C SER A 100 19.28 23.65 -1.10
N SER A 101 18.65 22.60 -1.65
CA SER A 101 19.36 21.40 -2.10
C SER A 101 18.64 20.72 -3.27
N LYS A 102 19.23 19.64 -3.78
CA LYS A 102 18.60 18.74 -4.73
C LYS A 102 18.34 17.40 -4.07
N LEU A 103 17.17 16.81 -4.32
CA LEU A 103 16.80 15.46 -3.92
C LEU A 103 16.73 14.58 -5.16
N SER A 104 17.42 13.44 -5.12
CA SER A 104 17.22 12.37 -6.11
C SER A 104 16.16 11.41 -5.60
N ILE A 105 15.09 11.22 -6.35
CA ILE A 105 14.03 10.24 -6.05
C ILE A 105 13.93 9.20 -7.16
N ASN A 106 13.52 7.99 -6.79
CA ASN A 106 13.20 6.94 -7.74
C ASN A 106 11.68 6.86 -7.92
N ILE A 107 11.22 7.16 -9.12
CA ILE A 107 9.80 7.22 -9.50
C ILE A 107 9.31 5.97 -10.24
N LYS A 108 10.09 4.88 -10.21
CA LYS A 108 9.76 3.64 -10.94
C LYS A 108 8.38 3.10 -10.54
N ASP A 109 8.11 3.10 -9.24
CA ASP A 109 6.88 2.48 -8.72
C ASP A 109 5.65 3.29 -9.11
N GLU A 110 5.74 4.62 -9.08
CA GLU A 110 4.68 5.52 -9.55
C GLU A 110 4.43 5.38 -11.06
N ALA A 111 5.50 5.35 -11.85
CA ALA A 111 5.42 5.19 -13.30
C ALA A 111 4.83 3.82 -13.68
N MET A 112 5.27 2.74 -13.03
CA MET A 112 4.76 1.40 -13.28
C MET A 112 3.29 1.25 -12.88
N GLY A 113 2.89 1.85 -11.75
CA GLY A 113 1.47 1.87 -11.35
C GLY A 113 0.58 2.58 -12.37
N LEU A 114 1.04 3.71 -12.94
CA LEU A 114 0.32 4.43 -14.00
C LEU A 114 0.28 3.63 -15.31
N LEU A 115 1.38 3.01 -15.71
CA LEU A 115 1.44 2.20 -16.92
C LEU A 115 0.45 1.04 -16.85
N LYS A 116 0.41 0.30 -15.74
CA LYS A 116 -0.55 -0.79 -15.53
C LYS A 116 -2.00 -0.30 -15.58
N ASP A 117 -2.30 0.87 -15.02
CA ASP A 117 -3.63 1.49 -15.12
C ASP A 117 -4.02 1.83 -16.56
N MET A 118 -3.11 2.42 -17.33
CA MET A 118 -3.37 2.75 -18.74
C MET A 118 -3.65 1.51 -19.57
N LEU A 119 -2.86 0.44 -19.39
CA LEU A 119 -3.07 -0.84 -20.07
C LEU A 119 -4.41 -1.48 -19.66
N PHE A 120 -4.75 -1.45 -18.37
CA PHE A 120 -6.03 -1.94 -17.87
C PHE A 120 -7.21 -1.17 -18.51
N LEU A 121 -7.16 0.16 -18.53
CA LEU A 121 -8.21 1.00 -19.09
C LEU A 121 -8.32 0.86 -20.61
N GLU A 122 -7.21 0.70 -21.32
CA GLU A 122 -7.19 0.43 -22.76
C GLU A 122 -7.88 -0.90 -23.07
N ARG A 123 -7.52 -1.98 -22.36
CA ARG A 123 -8.18 -3.28 -22.52
C ARG A 123 -9.67 -3.19 -22.16
N LEU A 124 -10.00 -2.51 -21.07
CA LEU A 124 -11.40 -2.33 -20.67
C LEU A 124 -12.22 -1.57 -21.71
N LYS A 125 -11.67 -0.49 -22.28
CA LYS A 125 -12.33 0.24 -23.39
C LYS A 125 -12.53 -0.62 -24.63
N ALA A 126 -11.55 -1.44 -24.98
CA ALA A 126 -11.63 -2.35 -26.15
C ALA A 126 -12.72 -3.44 -26.00
N THR A 127 -13.20 -3.71 -24.78
CA THR A 127 -14.30 -4.67 -24.56
C THR A 127 -15.70 -4.07 -24.79
N LYS A 128 -15.80 -2.75 -24.90
CA LYS A 128 -17.08 -2.02 -25.03
C LYS A 128 -17.44 -1.81 -26.51
N SER A 129 -18.66 -2.16 -26.90
CA SER A 129 -19.25 -1.81 -28.20
C SER A 129 -19.80 -0.38 -28.16
N GLU A 130 -19.78 0.32 -29.31
CA GLU A 130 -20.15 1.75 -29.41
C GLU A 130 -21.61 2.06 -28.99
N ASN A 131 -22.52 1.09 -29.02
CA ASN A 131 -23.94 1.26 -28.77
C ASN A 131 -24.47 0.52 -27.54
N GLU A 132 -23.60 0.03 -26.64
CA GLU A 132 -24.02 -0.66 -25.44
C GLU A 132 -24.12 0.29 -24.24
N ASP A 133 -25.23 0.18 -23.47
CA ASP A 133 -25.32 0.78 -22.14
C ASP A 133 -24.16 0.28 -21.26
N VAL A 134 -23.55 1.21 -20.51
CA VAL A 134 -22.39 0.85 -19.70
C VAL A 134 -22.80 -0.04 -18.53
N ARG A 135 -22.39 -1.29 -18.61
CA ARG A 135 -22.38 -2.23 -17.48
C ARG A 135 -20.99 -2.80 -17.35
N TRP A 136 -20.24 -2.27 -16.39
CA TRP A 136 -18.84 -2.64 -16.20
C TRP A 136 -18.59 -4.09 -15.78
N PRO A 137 -19.40 -4.74 -14.90
CA PRO A 137 -19.10 -6.10 -14.49
C PRO A 137 -18.89 -7.10 -15.62
N PRO A 138 -19.77 -7.19 -16.67
CA PRO A 138 -19.52 -8.06 -17.82
C PRO A 138 -18.32 -7.65 -18.69
N LEU A 139 -18.02 -6.35 -18.76
CA LEU A 139 -16.87 -5.84 -19.51
C LEU A 139 -15.55 -6.14 -18.78
N LEU A 140 -15.53 -5.97 -17.45
CA LEU A 140 -14.38 -6.35 -16.63
C LEU A 140 -14.05 -7.83 -16.74
N ALA A 141 -15.07 -8.70 -16.86
CA ALA A 141 -14.89 -10.13 -17.05
C ALA A 141 -14.21 -10.51 -18.38
N LYS A 142 -14.17 -9.61 -19.36
CA LYS A 142 -13.46 -9.80 -20.64
C LYS A 142 -12.01 -9.30 -20.59
N VAL A 143 -11.62 -8.60 -19.53
CA VAL A 143 -10.24 -8.10 -19.37
C VAL A 143 -9.39 -9.19 -18.73
N ASP A 144 -8.41 -9.68 -19.45
CA ASP A 144 -7.40 -10.58 -18.91
C ASP A 144 -6.37 -9.77 -18.09
N LEU A 145 -6.72 -9.51 -16.81
CA LEU A 145 -5.87 -8.77 -15.92
C LEU A 145 -4.58 -9.54 -15.60
N ALA A 146 -4.64 -10.88 -15.55
CA ALA A 146 -3.49 -11.70 -15.26
C ALA A 146 -2.38 -11.50 -16.31
N SER A 147 -2.73 -11.53 -17.60
CA SER A 147 -1.76 -11.27 -18.69
C SER A 147 -1.18 -9.86 -18.66
N ILE A 148 -1.96 -8.84 -18.26
CA ILE A 148 -1.43 -7.48 -18.11
C ILE A 148 -0.39 -7.43 -17.00
N LEU A 149 -0.66 -8.05 -15.85
CA LEU A 149 0.19 -7.95 -14.67
C LEU A 149 1.40 -8.88 -14.72
N ALA A 150 1.28 -10.04 -15.38
CA ALA A 150 2.35 -11.03 -15.50
C ALA A 150 3.62 -10.47 -16.14
N ALA A 151 3.49 -9.57 -17.11
CA ALA A 151 4.61 -8.91 -17.79
C ALA A 151 5.49 -8.07 -16.84
N TYR A 152 4.95 -7.67 -15.68
CA TYR A 152 5.64 -6.83 -14.67
C TYR A 152 6.02 -7.60 -13.42
N HIS A 153 5.92 -8.93 -13.44
CA HIS A 153 6.25 -9.75 -12.29
C HIS A 153 7.75 -9.69 -11.96
N PRO A 154 8.14 -9.52 -10.67
CA PRO A 154 9.54 -9.28 -10.30
C PRO A 154 10.49 -10.45 -10.60
N ILE A 155 9.98 -11.66 -10.81
CA ILE A 155 10.78 -12.85 -11.10
C ILE A 155 10.63 -13.25 -12.57
N SER A 156 9.44 -13.63 -13.01
CA SER A 156 9.12 -14.00 -14.40
C SER A 156 7.62 -14.17 -14.60
N GLU A 157 7.14 -14.06 -15.84
CA GLU A 157 5.74 -14.36 -16.19
C GLU A 157 5.33 -15.80 -15.84
N LYS A 158 6.22 -16.77 -16.08
CA LYS A 158 5.97 -18.16 -15.70
C LYS A 158 5.70 -18.28 -14.20
N LYS A 159 6.51 -17.62 -13.36
CA LYS A 159 6.36 -17.64 -11.92
C LYS A 159 5.06 -16.95 -11.50
N PHE A 160 4.68 -15.87 -12.17
CA PHE A 160 3.39 -15.23 -11.96
C PHE A 160 2.23 -16.20 -12.12
N PHE A 161 2.17 -16.92 -13.25
CA PHE A 161 1.06 -17.85 -13.51
C PHE A 161 1.05 -19.06 -12.57
N GLU A 162 2.20 -19.56 -12.13
CA GLU A 162 2.27 -20.59 -11.09
C GLU A 162 1.65 -20.10 -9.77
N GLU A 163 2.03 -18.92 -9.31
CA GLU A 163 1.51 -18.31 -8.08
C GLU A 163 0.04 -17.87 -8.24
N TYR A 164 -0.35 -17.40 -9.40
CA TYR A 164 -1.73 -17.03 -9.73
C TYR A 164 -2.69 -18.20 -9.60
N GLU A 165 -2.37 -19.36 -10.17
CA GLU A 165 -3.19 -20.57 -10.06
C GLU A 165 -3.31 -21.05 -8.60
N GLU A 166 -2.22 -21.03 -7.85
CA GLU A 166 -2.20 -21.37 -6.44
C GLU A 166 -3.09 -20.40 -5.63
N CYS A 167 -2.91 -19.10 -5.84
CA CYS A 167 -3.66 -18.04 -5.17
C CYS A 167 -5.16 -18.09 -5.54
N LEU A 168 -5.49 -18.30 -6.79
CA LEU A 168 -6.89 -18.41 -7.24
C LEU A 168 -7.60 -19.59 -6.59
N ASN A 169 -6.98 -20.77 -6.54
CA ASN A 169 -7.52 -21.95 -5.87
C ASN A 169 -7.70 -21.71 -4.36
N PHE A 170 -6.75 -21.04 -3.73
CA PHE A 170 -6.83 -20.64 -2.34
C PHE A 170 -7.98 -19.66 -2.09
N LEU A 171 -8.15 -18.63 -2.92
CA LEU A 171 -9.25 -17.67 -2.80
C LEU A 171 -10.62 -18.29 -3.13
N ARG A 172 -10.72 -19.26 -4.05
CA ARG A 172 -11.95 -20.06 -4.26
C ARG A 172 -12.36 -20.75 -2.97
N SER A 173 -11.41 -21.44 -2.33
CA SER A 173 -11.63 -22.08 -1.04
C SER A 173 -12.07 -21.07 0.02
N PHE A 174 -11.42 -19.89 0.11
CA PHE A 174 -11.82 -18.84 1.03
C PHE A 174 -13.24 -18.34 0.80
N ALA A 175 -13.63 -18.12 -0.47
CA ALA A 175 -14.92 -17.53 -0.84
C ALA A 175 -16.13 -18.46 -0.63
N GLU A 176 -15.91 -19.75 -0.39
CA GLU A 176 -16.98 -20.67 -0.06
C GLU A 176 -17.62 -20.27 1.28
N SER A 177 -18.93 -20.08 1.26
CA SER A 177 -19.69 -19.86 2.48
C SER A 177 -19.65 -21.11 3.36
N ASN A 178 -19.67 -20.91 4.68
CA ASN A 178 -19.84 -22.04 5.60
C ASN A 178 -21.22 -22.70 5.43
N SER A 179 -21.45 -23.84 6.10
CA SER A 179 -22.71 -24.59 6.07
C SER A 179 -23.95 -23.77 6.39
N ASN A 180 -23.79 -22.62 7.07
CA ASN A 180 -24.87 -21.70 7.46
C ASN A 180 -25.01 -20.52 6.46
N GLY A 181 -24.34 -20.54 5.31
CA GLY A 181 -24.41 -19.49 4.31
C GLY A 181 -23.73 -18.17 4.71
N ARG A 182 -22.99 -18.14 5.82
CA ARG A 182 -22.33 -16.91 6.31
C ARG A 182 -21.04 -16.65 5.54
N LYS A 183 -20.93 -15.43 5.00
CA LYS A 183 -19.73 -14.99 4.29
C LYS A 183 -18.52 -14.87 5.22
N PRO A 184 -17.29 -15.05 4.71
CA PRO A 184 -16.05 -14.94 5.48
C PRO A 184 -15.69 -13.50 5.89
N ILE A 185 -14.66 -13.38 6.74
CA ILE A 185 -13.99 -12.13 7.11
C ILE A 185 -12.67 -12.04 6.34
N PHE A 186 -12.32 -10.84 5.87
CA PHE A 186 -11.08 -10.52 5.21
C PHE A 186 -10.38 -9.35 5.92
N ILE A 187 -9.19 -9.58 6.46
CA ILE A 187 -8.36 -8.56 7.12
C ILE A 187 -6.99 -8.58 6.45
N THR A 188 -6.55 -7.44 5.96
CA THR A 188 -5.29 -7.33 5.24
C THR A 188 -4.45 -6.18 5.75
N ASP A 189 -3.14 -6.39 5.79
CA ASP A 189 -2.18 -5.31 5.73
C ASP A 189 -2.23 -4.62 4.36
N TRP A 190 -1.49 -3.51 4.20
CA TRP A 190 -1.52 -2.70 3.00
C TRP A 190 -0.19 -2.69 2.25
N ASP A 191 0.82 -2.02 2.82
CA ASP A 191 2.12 -1.83 2.17
C ASP A 191 2.90 -3.14 2.11
N GLY A 192 3.31 -3.54 0.91
CA GLY A 192 3.93 -4.85 0.65
C GLY A 192 2.94 -6.00 0.48
N THR A 193 1.67 -5.84 0.89
CA THR A 193 0.64 -6.89 0.90
C THR A 193 -0.39 -6.72 -0.22
N MET A 194 -1.10 -5.57 -0.26
CA MET A 194 -2.09 -5.23 -1.30
C MET A 194 -1.58 -4.14 -2.24
N LYS A 195 -0.48 -3.52 -1.90
CA LYS A 195 0.22 -2.53 -2.72
C LYS A 195 1.73 -2.74 -2.55
N ASP A 196 2.47 -2.83 -3.66
CA ASP A 196 3.93 -2.88 -3.60
C ASP A 196 4.46 -1.69 -2.81
N TYR A 197 5.60 -1.90 -2.12
CA TYR A 197 6.32 -0.79 -1.52
C TYR A 197 6.71 0.24 -2.59
N CYS A 198 6.75 1.49 -2.18
CA CYS A 198 7.22 2.60 -2.98
C CYS A 198 8.34 3.32 -2.22
N SER A 199 9.30 3.85 -2.96
CA SER A 199 10.44 4.59 -2.36
C SER A 199 10.00 5.82 -1.57
N GLN A 200 8.83 6.38 -1.92
CA GLN A 200 8.21 7.54 -1.29
C GLN A 200 6.82 7.16 -0.80
N TYR A 201 6.65 6.97 0.51
CA TYR A 201 5.35 6.59 1.09
C TYR A 201 4.23 7.56 0.70
N ALA A 202 4.51 8.87 0.70
CA ALA A 202 3.52 9.89 0.38
C ALA A 202 2.92 9.79 -1.03
N THR A 203 3.57 9.08 -1.95
CA THR A 203 3.11 8.85 -3.33
C THR A 203 2.87 7.37 -3.64
N ASN A 204 2.78 6.51 -2.62
CA ASN A 204 2.44 5.10 -2.76
C ASN A 204 0.94 4.88 -3.06
N LEU A 205 0.50 5.42 -4.19
CA LEU A 205 -0.91 5.53 -4.57
C LEU A 205 -1.46 4.25 -5.18
N GLN A 206 -2.67 3.85 -4.76
CA GLN A 206 -3.31 2.62 -5.25
C GLN A 206 -3.72 2.72 -6.71
N PRO A 207 -3.40 1.70 -7.54
CA PRO A 207 -3.87 1.59 -8.92
C PRO A 207 -5.38 1.33 -9.02
N ILE A 208 -5.95 1.67 -10.19
CA ILE A 208 -7.38 1.51 -10.49
C ILE A 208 -7.81 0.05 -10.44
N TYR A 209 -7.08 -0.85 -11.10
CA TYR A 209 -7.42 -2.29 -11.14
C TYR A 209 -7.48 -2.90 -9.74
N SER A 210 -6.54 -2.53 -8.87
CA SER A 210 -6.50 -2.96 -7.47
C SER A 210 -7.72 -2.46 -6.69
N ALA A 211 -8.05 -1.17 -6.82
CA ALA A 211 -9.18 -0.56 -6.11
C ALA A 211 -10.52 -1.17 -6.54
N VAL A 212 -10.73 -1.34 -7.85
CA VAL A 212 -11.94 -1.97 -8.40
C VAL A 212 -12.04 -3.43 -7.94
N GLY A 213 -10.95 -4.19 -8.06
CA GLY A 213 -10.90 -5.60 -7.67
C GLY A 213 -11.21 -5.80 -6.19
N MET A 214 -10.50 -5.10 -5.31
CA MET A 214 -10.68 -5.21 -3.85
C MET A 214 -12.09 -4.79 -3.41
N THR A 215 -12.62 -3.67 -3.95
CA THR A 215 -13.96 -3.19 -3.59
C THR A 215 -15.04 -4.20 -3.99
N ARG A 216 -14.96 -4.75 -5.21
CA ARG A 216 -15.89 -5.76 -5.70
C ARG A 216 -15.77 -7.08 -4.94
N PHE A 217 -14.53 -7.52 -4.64
CA PHE A 217 -14.25 -8.72 -3.86
C PHE A 217 -14.86 -8.61 -2.45
N ALA A 218 -14.63 -7.49 -1.76
CA ALA A 218 -15.20 -7.22 -0.45
C ALA A 218 -16.74 -7.28 -0.48
N SER A 219 -17.38 -6.59 -1.41
CA SER A 219 -18.85 -6.58 -1.53
C SER A 219 -19.42 -7.96 -1.81
N ARG A 220 -18.78 -8.75 -2.67
CA ARG A 220 -19.32 -10.02 -3.14
C ARG A 220 -19.11 -11.16 -2.15
N PHE A 221 -17.91 -11.29 -1.62
CA PHE A 221 -17.49 -12.49 -0.93
C PHE A 221 -17.41 -12.38 0.59
N THR A 222 -17.35 -11.17 1.15
CA THR A 222 -17.13 -11.00 2.59
C THR A 222 -18.30 -10.34 3.30
N ARG A 223 -18.42 -10.59 4.60
CA ARG A 223 -19.31 -9.84 5.50
C ARG A 223 -18.59 -8.70 6.21
N LEU A 224 -17.27 -8.79 6.29
CA LEU A 224 -16.38 -7.78 6.83
C LEU A 224 -15.07 -7.83 6.03
N SER A 225 -14.66 -6.69 5.51
CA SER A 225 -13.33 -6.47 4.93
C SER A 225 -12.68 -5.28 5.58
N ALA A 226 -11.42 -5.42 6.00
CA ALA A 226 -10.68 -4.34 6.63
C ALA A 226 -9.22 -4.29 6.16
N VAL A 227 -8.73 -3.09 5.89
CA VAL A 227 -7.30 -2.77 5.79
C VAL A 227 -6.80 -2.35 7.16
N LEU A 228 -5.75 -3.00 7.65
CA LEU A 228 -5.13 -2.74 8.93
C LEU A 228 -3.64 -2.46 8.71
N THR A 229 -3.29 -1.19 8.49
CA THR A 229 -1.93 -0.77 8.20
C THR A 229 -1.20 -0.19 9.43
N ALA A 230 0.13 -0.27 9.40
CA ALA A 230 1.00 0.43 10.35
C ALA A 230 1.03 1.95 10.13
N GLY A 231 0.76 2.41 8.89
CA GLY A 231 0.66 3.83 8.54
C GLY A 231 -0.56 4.51 9.18
N PRO A 232 -0.61 5.85 9.17
CA PRO A 232 -1.77 6.59 9.68
C PRO A 232 -2.97 6.51 8.74
N LEU A 233 -4.15 6.94 9.21
CA LEU A 233 -5.32 7.12 8.33
C LEU A 233 -5.13 8.26 7.33
N ARG A 234 -4.51 9.37 7.73
CA ARG A 234 -4.31 10.59 6.92
C ARG A 234 -2.98 11.25 7.21
N GLY A 235 -2.57 12.12 6.30
CA GLY A 235 -1.55 13.11 6.42
C GLY A 235 -0.07 12.78 6.16
N PRO A 236 0.34 12.08 5.10
CA PRO A 236 -0.35 11.16 4.23
C PRO A 236 -0.65 9.83 4.93
N GLY A 237 -1.79 9.23 4.60
CA GLY A 237 -2.21 7.96 5.18
C GLY A 237 -3.08 7.15 4.23
N ILE A 238 -3.57 6.00 4.69
CA ILE A 238 -4.29 5.05 3.82
C ILE A 238 -5.48 5.69 3.11
N LEU A 239 -6.19 6.63 3.73
CA LEU A 239 -7.32 7.32 3.11
C LEU A 239 -6.89 8.32 2.03
N ASP A 240 -5.65 8.81 2.07
CA ASP A 240 -5.09 9.69 1.06
C ASP A 240 -4.54 8.87 -0.12
N LEU A 241 -3.99 7.69 0.17
CA LEU A 241 -3.30 6.84 -0.80
C LEU A 241 -4.23 5.88 -1.54
N THR A 242 -5.37 5.47 -0.95
CA THR A 242 -6.32 4.56 -1.59
C THR A 242 -7.11 5.22 -2.71
N ALA A 243 -7.44 4.45 -3.75
CA ALA A 243 -8.43 4.82 -4.77
C ALA A 243 -9.80 4.17 -4.53
N MET A 244 -9.94 3.29 -3.52
CA MET A 244 -11.23 2.72 -3.11
C MET A 244 -12.16 3.78 -2.48
N PRO A 245 -13.49 3.60 -2.56
CA PRO A 245 -14.44 4.40 -1.80
C PRO A 245 -14.17 4.29 -0.30
N ILE A 246 -13.95 5.42 0.37
CA ILE A 246 -13.62 5.44 1.82
C ILE A 246 -14.81 5.06 2.71
N ASP A 247 -16.04 5.25 2.23
CA ASP A 247 -17.28 4.81 2.88
C ASP A 247 -17.87 3.57 2.17
N GLY A 248 -17.01 2.78 1.52
CA GLY A 248 -17.36 1.57 0.78
C GLY A 248 -17.40 0.30 1.65
N PRO A 249 -17.30 -0.88 1.01
CA PRO A 249 -17.38 -2.16 1.71
C PRO A 249 -16.10 -2.54 2.46
N VAL A 250 -15.02 -1.77 2.31
CA VAL A 250 -13.73 -1.98 2.98
C VAL A 250 -13.57 -0.96 4.08
N LEU A 251 -13.36 -1.40 5.30
CA LEU A 251 -13.02 -0.54 6.43
C LEU A 251 -11.52 -0.21 6.39
N PHE A 252 -11.18 1.02 6.76
CA PHE A 252 -9.80 1.48 6.82
C PHE A 252 -9.38 1.75 8.25
N SER A 253 -8.27 1.15 8.65
CA SER A 253 -7.65 1.33 9.94
C SER A 253 -6.19 1.71 9.76
N GLY A 254 -5.73 2.71 10.51
CA GLY A 254 -4.34 3.12 10.60
C GLY A 254 -3.75 2.84 11.99
N SER A 255 -2.46 3.14 12.14
CA SER A 255 -1.74 3.06 13.41
C SER A 255 -1.92 1.71 14.11
N TRP A 256 -1.73 0.60 13.35
CA TRP A 256 -1.97 -0.78 13.81
C TRP A 256 -3.35 -1.04 14.40
N GLY A 257 -4.41 -0.36 13.93
CA GLY A 257 -5.77 -0.52 14.41
C GLY A 257 -6.15 0.40 15.56
N ARG A 258 -5.31 1.38 15.93
CA ARG A 258 -5.66 2.41 16.91
C ARG A 258 -6.61 3.45 16.37
N GLU A 259 -6.66 3.61 15.07
CA GLU A 259 -7.56 4.58 14.42
C GLU A 259 -8.30 3.98 13.23
N TRP A 260 -9.51 4.49 12.99
CA TRP A 260 -10.46 3.95 12.01
C TRP A 260 -11.20 5.05 11.30
N TRP A 261 -11.60 4.77 10.08
CA TRP A 261 -12.63 5.52 9.40
C TRP A 261 -13.94 4.76 9.48
N LEU A 262 -14.92 5.28 10.23
CA LEU A 262 -16.20 4.65 10.46
C LEU A 262 -17.34 5.67 10.42
N GLY A 263 -18.32 5.45 9.53
CA GLY A 263 -19.49 6.33 9.41
C GLY A 263 -19.13 7.78 9.13
N GLY A 264 -18.16 8.03 8.24
CA GLY A 264 -17.73 9.36 7.83
C GLY A 264 -16.88 10.12 8.87
N ARG A 265 -16.38 9.45 9.91
CA ARG A 265 -15.54 10.07 10.94
C ARG A 265 -14.35 9.21 11.36
N ARG A 266 -13.30 9.86 11.83
CA ARG A 266 -12.17 9.21 12.49
C ARG A 266 -12.57 8.81 13.91
N VAL A 267 -12.35 7.54 14.24
CA VAL A 267 -12.47 6.99 15.60
C VAL A 267 -11.06 6.62 16.06
N VAL A 268 -10.68 6.99 17.26
CA VAL A 268 -9.33 6.77 17.81
C VAL A 268 -9.43 5.98 19.11
N HIS A 269 -8.51 5.02 19.30
CA HIS A 269 -8.30 4.29 20.54
C HIS A 269 -7.02 4.80 21.21
N GLU A 270 -7.19 5.57 22.26
CA GLU A 270 -6.10 6.22 23.01
C GLU A 270 -5.60 5.39 24.20
N ASP A 271 -6.02 4.12 24.28
CA ASP A 271 -5.67 3.21 25.36
C ASP A 271 -4.16 3.24 25.68
N GLY A 272 -3.80 3.67 26.88
CA GLY A 272 -2.42 3.76 27.36
C GLY A 272 -1.66 5.02 26.93
N ILE A 273 -2.27 5.97 26.23
CA ILE A 273 -1.69 7.27 25.89
C ILE A 273 -2.34 8.31 26.81
N SER A 274 -1.54 9.14 27.49
CA SER A 274 -2.07 10.26 28.26
C SER A 274 -2.52 11.41 27.36
N ASP A 275 -3.46 12.22 27.81
CA ASP A 275 -3.90 13.45 27.11
C ASP A 275 -2.70 14.36 26.81
N GLU A 276 -1.78 14.47 27.77
CA GLU A 276 -0.52 15.24 27.60
C GLU A 276 0.38 14.66 26.51
N GLY A 277 0.45 13.32 26.39
CA GLY A 277 1.20 12.63 25.34
C GLY A 277 0.59 12.86 23.95
N PHE A 278 -0.73 12.80 23.87
CA PHE A 278 -1.44 13.09 22.63
C PHE A 278 -1.22 14.54 22.18
N ASP A 279 -1.43 15.50 23.09
CA ASP A 279 -1.22 16.94 22.82
C ASP A 279 0.23 17.27 22.46
N ALA A 280 1.19 16.60 23.10
CA ALA A 280 2.61 16.78 22.79
C ALA A 280 2.93 16.30 21.36
N LEU A 281 2.39 15.16 20.94
CA LEU A 281 2.57 14.66 19.59
C LEU A 281 1.90 15.57 18.53
N GLU A 282 0.74 16.16 18.82
CA GLU A 282 0.10 17.13 17.91
C GLU A 282 0.99 18.37 17.75
N ARG A 283 1.45 18.95 18.85
CA ARG A 283 2.36 20.11 18.81
C ARG A 283 3.67 19.79 18.07
N LEU A 284 4.24 18.60 18.28
CA LEU A 284 5.43 18.18 17.56
C LEU A 284 5.15 18.00 16.05
N ASN A 285 4.00 17.44 15.69
CA ASN A 285 3.60 17.31 14.29
C ASN A 285 3.50 18.67 13.59
N ASP A 286 2.93 19.67 14.25
CA ASP A 286 2.87 21.05 13.74
C ASP A 286 4.26 21.66 13.59
N GLU A 287 5.15 21.48 14.57
CA GLU A 287 6.55 21.91 14.50
C GLU A 287 7.30 21.24 13.32
N MET A 288 7.05 19.96 13.07
CA MET A 288 7.64 19.26 11.94
C MET A 288 7.06 19.75 10.60
N GLY A 289 5.76 20.01 10.52
CA GLY A 289 5.12 20.65 9.37
C GLY A 289 5.80 21.98 9.02
N ASN A 290 6.00 22.84 10.02
CA ASN A 290 6.69 24.12 9.84
C ASN A 290 8.15 23.94 9.39
N LEU A 291 8.87 22.94 9.94
CA LEU A 291 10.24 22.64 9.53
C LEU A 291 10.34 22.23 8.06
N LEU A 292 9.40 21.42 7.59
CA LEU A 292 9.40 20.95 6.20
C LEU A 292 8.94 22.02 5.19
N HIS A 293 8.16 23.00 5.62
CA HIS A 293 7.74 24.12 4.76
C HIS A 293 8.78 25.24 4.69
N SER A 294 9.66 25.35 5.68
CA SER A 294 10.64 26.44 5.77
C SER A 294 12.07 25.91 5.73
N GLY A 295 12.72 25.92 4.56
CA GLY A 295 14.18 25.78 4.46
C GLY A 295 14.70 24.42 4.02
N ASP A 296 15.82 23.98 4.63
CA ASP A 296 16.71 22.92 4.12
C ASP A 296 16.20 21.49 4.25
N TYR A 297 14.99 21.29 4.78
CA TYR A 297 14.48 19.95 5.11
C TYR A 297 13.23 19.53 4.34
N SER A 298 12.77 20.33 3.37
CA SER A 298 11.53 20.06 2.61
C SER A 298 11.54 18.70 1.89
N GLN A 299 12.72 18.18 1.50
CA GLN A 299 12.87 16.88 0.88
C GLN A 299 12.44 15.71 1.79
N PHE A 300 12.55 15.87 3.12
CA PHE A 300 12.16 14.82 4.06
C PHE A 300 10.66 14.54 4.08
N ALA A 301 9.85 15.39 3.45
CA ALA A 301 8.44 15.06 3.16
C ALA A 301 8.27 13.89 2.17
N LEU A 302 9.31 13.56 1.37
CA LEU A 302 9.32 12.44 0.40
C LEU A 302 10.38 11.38 0.72
N VAL A 303 11.21 11.55 1.73
CA VAL A 303 12.23 10.57 2.10
C VAL A 303 11.59 9.42 2.86
N GLY A 304 11.59 8.21 2.27
CA GLY A 304 11.06 7.00 2.88
C GLY A 304 9.64 7.19 3.40
N SER A 305 9.44 7.01 4.71
CA SER A 305 8.15 7.19 5.38
C SER A 305 7.63 8.64 5.38
N GLY A 306 8.47 9.63 5.02
CA GLY A 306 8.11 11.04 5.14
C GLY A 306 7.86 11.44 6.60
N VAL A 307 6.77 12.14 6.87
CA VAL A 307 6.27 12.41 8.22
C VAL A 307 4.91 11.76 8.39
N GLN A 308 4.82 10.80 9.29
CA GLN A 308 3.58 10.06 9.58
C GLN A 308 3.14 10.33 11.01
N ARG A 309 2.02 11.03 11.19
CA ARG A 309 1.38 11.20 12.49
C ARG A 309 0.49 9.99 12.78
N LYS A 310 1.01 9.04 13.51
CA LYS A 310 0.28 7.89 14.07
C LYS A 310 -0.33 8.25 15.42
N VAL A 311 -1.24 7.44 15.95
CA VAL A 311 -1.96 7.80 17.19
C VAL A 311 -1.00 8.00 18.38
N ASP A 312 -0.01 7.13 18.53
CA ASP A 312 0.92 7.11 19.66
C ASP A 312 2.33 7.64 19.33
N ARG A 313 2.58 8.06 18.09
CA ARG A 313 3.93 8.49 17.65
C ARG A 313 3.94 9.31 16.37
N LEU A 314 5.07 9.96 16.11
CA LEU A 314 5.49 10.38 14.79
C LEU A 314 6.56 9.43 14.28
N THR A 315 6.39 8.92 13.06
CA THR A 315 7.43 8.22 12.29
C THR A 315 7.98 9.19 11.24
N LEU A 316 9.29 9.31 11.16
CA LEU A 316 10.00 10.30 10.36
C LEU A 316 11.03 9.60 9.49
N GLY A 317 10.86 9.65 8.17
CA GLY A 317 11.84 9.12 7.22
C GLY A 317 13.12 9.93 7.25
N VAL A 318 14.27 9.28 7.45
CA VAL A 318 15.59 9.92 7.52
C VAL A 318 16.53 9.46 6.40
N GLN A 319 16.19 8.36 5.74
CA GLN A 319 16.92 7.80 4.61
C GLN A 319 15.96 7.09 3.64
N THR A 320 16.35 6.96 2.39
CA THR A 320 15.66 6.11 1.42
C THR A 320 16.26 4.70 1.41
N VAL A 321 15.51 3.72 0.95
CA VAL A 321 15.98 2.33 0.77
C VAL A 321 17.20 2.21 -0.15
N TYR A 322 17.47 3.21 -0.97
CA TYR A 322 18.61 3.27 -1.89
C TYR A 322 19.78 4.11 -1.36
N GLY A 323 19.71 4.65 -0.14
CA GLY A 323 20.77 5.45 0.47
C GLY A 323 21.00 6.81 -0.19
N HIS A 324 19.96 7.47 -0.71
CA HIS A 324 20.10 8.71 -1.48
C HIS A 324 20.25 9.98 -0.64
N VAL A 325 20.03 9.91 0.68
CA VAL A 325 20.23 11.06 1.58
C VAL A 325 21.65 11.05 2.09
N LEU A 326 22.35 12.19 2.00
CA LEU A 326 23.67 12.34 2.57
C LEU A 326 23.64 12.12 4.09
N PRO A 327 24.55 11.31 4.67
CA PRO A 327 24.56 11.02 6.10
C PRO A 327 24.54 12.27 7.00
N GLU A 328 25.31 13.30 6.63
CA GLU A 328 25.40 14.57 7.37
C GLU A 328 24.07 15.32 7.35
N LEU A 329 23.32 15.25 6.25
CA LEU A 329 22.00 15.88 6.13
C LEU A 329 20.96 15.11 6.95
N SER A 330 20.99 13.77 6.90
CA SER A 330 20.15 12.90 7.71
C SER A 330 20.38 13.18 9.21
N HIS A 331 21.62 13.25 9.66
CA HIS A 331 21.96 13.56 11.07
C HIS A 331 21.46 14.94 11.48
N ARG A 332 21.71 15.98 10.66
CA ARG A 332 21.21 17.33 10.96
C ARG A 332 19.68 17.38 11.07
N TYR A 333 18.98 16.62 10.22
CA TYR A 333 17.53 16.52 10.29
C TYR A 333 17.08 15.85 11.59
N GLN A 334 17.71 14.74 11.99
CA GLN A 334 17.43 14.08 13.26
C GLN A 334 17.71 14.99 14.46
N ASP A 335 18.77 15.81 14.41
CA ASP A 335 19.06 16.78 15.48
C ASP A 335 17.99 17.88 15.52
N ALA A 336 17.51 18.33 14.34
CA ALA A 336 16.42 19.28 14.27
C ALA A 336 15.08 18.70 14.80
N VAL A 337 14.85 17.39 14.64
CA VAL A 337 13.72 16.68 15.29
C VAL A 337 13.87 16.68 16.80
N ARG A 338 15.05 16.32 17.34
CA ARG A 338 15.32 16.31 18.80
C ARG A 338 15.15 17.70 19.41
N GLU A 339 15.61 18.74 18.72
CA GLU A 339 15.45 20.12 19.16
C GLU A 339 13.96 20.49 19.32
N ARG A 340 13.12 20.09 18.35
CA ARG A 340 11.69 20.36 18.40
C ARG A 340 10.99 19.53 19.48
N MET A 341 11.36 18.26 19.59
CA MET A 341 10.89 17.43 20.68
C MET A 341 11.19 18.08 22.05
N HIS A 342 12.42 18.59 22.24
CA HIS A 342 12.80 19.27 23.49
C HIS A 342 12.04 20.59 23.72
N ARG A 343 11.63 21.32 22.66
CA ARG A 343 10.76 22.50 22.82
C ARG A 343 9.36 22.11 23.32
N VAL A 344 8.84 21.00 22.83
CA VAL A 344 7.51 20.49 23.20
C VAL A 344 7.52 19.86 24.58
N ASP A 345 8.55 19.08 24.89
CA ASP A 345 8.77 18.38 26.15
C ASP A 345 10.19 18.66 26.71
N PRO A 346 10.41 19.82 27.38
CA PRO A 346 11.72 20.21 27.86
C PRO A 346 12.33 19.28 28.92
N GLN A 347 11.50 18.49 29.60
CA GLN A 347 11.92 17.56 30.64
C GLN A 347 12.11 16.14 30.14
N ASN A 348 11.77 15.85 28.89
CA ASN A 348 11.77 14.50 28.27
C ASN A 348 10.98 13.45 29.08
N HIS A 349 9.83 13.86 29.64
CA HIS A 349 8.98 12.98 30.46
C HIS A 349 7.81 12.41 29.65
N ILE A 350 7.43 13.08 28.55
CA ILE A 350 6.24 12.78 27.74
C ILE A 350 6.62 12.08 26.45
N LEU A 351 7.69 12.53 25.80
CA LEU A 351 8.13 12.04 24.51
C LEU A 351 9.46 11.29 24.59
N VAL A 352 9.57 10.20 23.84
CA VAL A 352 10.79 9.40 23.70
C VAL A 352 11.24 9.38 22.25
N PHE A 353 12.49 9.76 22.01
CA PHE A 353 13.11 9.62 20.69
C PHE A 353 13.67 8.21 20.53
N ASP A 354 13.18 7.48 19.53
CA ASP A 354 13.61 6.12 19.20
C ASP A 354 14.22 6.09 17.78
N PRO A 355 15.53 5.85 17.64
CA PRO A 355 16.17 5.63 16.35
C PRO A 355 15.88 4.21 15.86
N SER A 356 14.62 3.95 15.52
CA SER A 356 14.02 2.64 15.23
C SER A 356 14.78 1.84 14.16
N THR A 357 15.18 2.50 13.04
CA THR A 357 15.96 1.88 11.98
C THR A 357 16.94 2.87 11.33
N GLU A 358 17.77 2.41 10.39
CA GLU A 358 18.60 3.31 9.58
C GLU A 358 17.77 4.18 8.61
N LEU A 359 16.52 3.79 8.30
CA LEU A 359 15.65 4.47 7.35
C LEU A 359 14.73 5.50 8.00
N GLU A 360 14.40 5.31 9.29
CA GLU A 360 13.43 6.15 9.99
C GLU A 360 13.73 6.25 11.49
N VAL A 361 13.26 7.33 12.07
CA VAL A 361 13.23 7.53 13.53
C VAL A 361 11.78 7.71 13.97
N GLU A 362 11.51 7.35 15.22
CA GLU A 362 10.20 7.55 15.83
C GLU A 362 10.30 8.48 17.05
N VAL A 363 9.30 9.33 17.21
CA VAL A 363 9.07 10.04 18.47
C VAL A 363 7.76 9.51 19.03
N VAL A 364 7.87 8.81 20.16
CA VAL A 364 6.77 8.04 20.77
C VAL A 364 6.29 8.75 22.02
N ALA A 365 4.98 8.85 22.23
CA ALA A 365 4.44 9.25 23.53
C ALA A 365 4.74 8.16 24.56
N HIS A 366 5.26 8.56 25.72
CA HIS A 366 5.56 7.63 26.79
C HIS A 366 4.30 6.89 27.23
N ASN A 367 4.34 5.57 27.17
CA ASN A 367 3.19 4.72 27.48
C ASN A 367 3.52 3.84 28.69
N SER A 368 2.66 3.88 29.70
CA SER A 368 2.79 3.06 30.90
C SER A 368 2.19 1.66 30.77
N GLY A 369 1.71 1.28 29.58
CA GLY A 369 0.98 0.03 29.35
C GLY A 369 1.62 -0.92 28.34
N ASN A 370 0.86 -1.92 27.91
CA ASN A 370 1.26 -2.87 26.89
C ASN A 370 1.51 -2.18 25.54
N VAL A 371 2.55 -2.62 24.84
CA VAL A 371 2.83 -2.17 23.50
C VAL A 371 1.72 -2.66 22.57
N TRP A 372 0.99 -1.72 21.99
CA TRP A 372 -0.07 -2.01 20.99
C TRP A 372 0.53 -2.61 19.72
N ASN A 373 -0.13 -3.61 19.18
CA ASN A 373 0.25 -4.27 17.95
C ASN A 373 -0.98 -4.65 17.10
N LYS A 374 -0.76 -5.23 15.92
CA LYS A 374 -1.85 -5.59 14.99
C LYS A 374 -2.83 -6.64 15.52
N ALA A 375 -2.50 -7.42 16.55
CA ALA A 375 -3.48 -8.32 17.18
C ALA A 375 -4.58 -7.53 17.91
N ASP A 376 -4.18 -6.47 18.63
CA ASP A 376 -5.13 -5.55 19.28
C ASP A 376 -6.02 -4.88 18.23
N GLY A 377 -5.41 -4.48 17.10
CA GLY A 377 -6.12 -3.94 15.95
C GLY A 377 -7.17 -4.89 15.39
N VAL A 378 -6.86 -6.18 15.24
CA VAL A 378 -7.82 -7.20 14.75
C VAL A 378 -9.03 -7.30 15.68
N ASP A 379 -8.82 -7.39 17.00
CA ASP A 379 -9.93 -7.46 17.96
C ASP A 379 -10.80 -6.21 17.92
N ARG A 380 -10.18 -5.03 17.83
CA ARG A 380 -10.92 -3.75 17.73
C ARG A 380 -11.70 -3.65 16.42
N VAL A 381 -11.10 -4.07 15.28
CA VAL A 381 -11.77 -4.09 13.98
C VAL A 381 -13.08 -4.86 14.07
N VAL A 382 -13.01 -6.07 14.51
CA VAL A 382 -14.15 -6.98 14.50
C VAL A 382 -15.22 -6.54 15.52
N SER A 383 -14.81 -6.16 16.74
CA SER A 383 -15.74 -5.74 17.80
C SER A 383 -16.46 -4.42 17.48
N THR A 384 -15.78 -3.47 16.82
CA THR A 384 -16.35 -2.16 16.48
C THR A 384 -17.55 -2.28 15.54
N VAL A 385 -17.57 -3.27 14.66
CA VAL A 385 -18.71 -3.54 13.76
C VAL A 385 -19.70 -4.56 14.33
N GLY A 386 -19.53 -4.98 15.58
CA GLY A 386 -20.44 -5.92 16.24
C GLY A 386 -20.31 -7.36 15.72
N ASP A 387 -19.16 -7.73 15.14
CA ASP A 387 -18.86 -9.11 14.71
C ASP A 387 -17.90 -9.81 15.70
N SER A 388 -17.61 -11.08 15.49
CA SER A 388 -16.68 -11.88 16.26
C SER A 388 -15.88 -12.84 15.39
N LEU A 389 -14.58 -12.95 15.67
CA LEU A 389 -13.72 -13.97 15.07
C LEU A 389 -14.12 -15.40 15.49
N GLU A 390 -14.71 -15.56 16.68
CA GLU A 390 -15.18 -16.85 17.21
C GLU A 390 -16.40 -17.37 16.46
N THR A 391 -17.08 -16.51 15.71
CA THR A 391 -18.20 -16.94 14.89
C THR A 391 -17.73 -17.89 13.79
N PRO A 392 -18.33 -19.10 13.65
CA PRO A 392 -17.93 -20.04 12.63
C PRO A 392 -17.90 -19.44 11.23
N GLY A 393 -16.85 -19.72 10.49
CA GLY A 393 -16.62 -19.21 9.14
C GLY A 393 -15.13 -18.97 8.87
N ARG A 394 -14.78 -18.69 7.64
CA ARG A 394 -13.38 -18.44 7.26
C ARG A 394 -12.97 -17.01 7.61
N VAL A 395 -11.74 -16.87 8.05
CA VAL A 395 -11.08 -15.59 8.35
C VAL A 395 -9.77 -15.57 7.59
N LEU A 396 -9.68 -14.77 6.54
CA LEU A 396 -8.43 -14.58 5.79
C LEU A 396 -7.66 -13.38 6.37
N VAL A 397 -6.41 -13.64 6.73
CA VAL A 397 -5.45 -12.64 7.17
C VAL A 397 -4.32 -12.56 6.14
N CYS A 398 -4.04 -11.35 5.64
CA CYS A 398 -2.96 -11.11 4.68
C CYS A 398 -1.90 -10.19 5.27
N GLY A 399 -0.63 -10.47 4.96
CA GLY A 399 0.52 -9.69 5.41
C GLY A 399 1.78 -9.98 4.59
N ASP A 400 2.88 -9.29 4.88
CA ASP A 400 4.17 -9.43 4.20
C ASP A 400 5.37 -9.37 5.15
N THR A 401 5.14 -8.99 6.42
CA THR A 401 6.20 -8.81 7.43
C THR A 401 5.93 -9.57 8.73
N PHE A 402 6.95 -9.63 9.59
CA PHE A 402 6.81 -10.21 10.93
C PHE A 402 5.82 -9.44 11.82
N SER A 403 5.59 -8.16 11.54
CA SER A 403 4.61 -7.33 12.27
C SER A 403 3.16 -7.76 12.02
N ASP A 404 2.91 -8.60 11.00
CA ASP A 404 1.60 -9.14 10.64
C ASP A 404 1.29 -10.49 11.32
N LEU A 405 2.31 -11.20 11.81
CA LEU A 405 2.11 -12.47 12.52
C LEU A 405 1.18 -12.37 13.73
N PRO A 406 1.19 -11.26 14.52
CA PRO A 406 0.20 -11.08 15.58
C PRO A 406 -1.26 -11.16 15.10
N MET A 407 -1.59 -10.64 13.89
CA MET A 407 -2.94 -10.79 13.31
C MET A 407 -3.30 -12.26 13.09
N VAL A 408 -2.38 -13.02 12.49
CA VAL A 408 -2.59 -14.45 12.22
C VAL A 408 -2.74 -15.22 13.52
N ARG A 409 -1.88 -14.95 14.50
CA ARG A 409 -1.92 -15.61 15.82
C ARG A 409 -3.24 -15.32 16.53
N GLN A 410 -3.70 -14.07 16.51
CA GLN A 410 -4.97 -13.68 17.11
C GLN A 410 -6.16 -14.39 16.45
N ALA A 411 -6.20 -14.37 15.10
CA ALA A 411 -7.24 -15.08 14.35
C ALA A 411 -7.21 -16.60 14.61
N ALA A 412 -6.02 -17.21 14.64
CA ALA A 412 -5.86 -18.65 14.91
C ALA A 412 -6.28 -19.03 16.35
N THR A 413 -6.04 -18.16 17.32
CA THR A 413 -6.47 -18.38 18.71
C THR A 413 -7.99 -18.34 18.85
N ARG A 414 -8.64 -17.40 18.15
CA ARG A 414 -10.10 -17.20 18.21
C ARG A 414 -10.87 -18.16 17.30
N ASN A 415 -10.29 -18.55 16.17
CA ASN A 415 -10.94 -19.38 15.14
C ASN A 415 -9.93 -20.35 14.50
N PRO A 416 -9.45 -21.37 15.25
CA PRO A 416 -8.39 -22.25 14.79
C PRO A 416 -8.75 -23.04 13.52
N GLU A 417 -10.02 -23.35 13.31
CA GLU A 417 -10.50 -24.13 12.15
C GLU A 417 -10.81 -23.25 10.94
N GLY A 418 -11.09 -21.96 11.12
CA GLY A 418 -11.50 -21.06 10.05
C GLY A 418 -10.41 -20.12 9.56
N VAL A 419 -9.30 -19.98 10.30
CA VAL A 419 -8.23 -19.05 9.91
C VAL A 419 -7.50 -19.53 8.66
N MET A 420 -7.28 -18.59 7.74
CA MET A 420 -6.49 -18.73 6.52
C MET A 420 -5.49 -17.59 6.44
N ALA A 421 -4.30 -17.83 5.88
CA ALA A 421 -3.26 -16.80 5.74
C ALA A 421 -2.71 -16.73 4.31
N LEU A 422 -2.61 -15.51 3.78
CA LEU A 422 -1.92 -15.22 2.54
C LEU A 422 -0.77 -14.26 2.84
N PHE A 423 0.45 -14.66 2.48
CA PHE A 423 1.64 -13.84 2.72
C PHE A 423 2.38 -13.55 1.44
N VAL A 424 2.71 -12.27 1.27
CA VAL A 424 3.41 -11.74 0.11
C VAL A 424 4.91 -11.63 0.42
N GLY A 425 5.75 -11.87 -0.58
CA GLY A 425 7.20 -11.75 -0.47
C GLY A 425 7.93 -13.09 -0.36
N LEU A 426 9.28 -13.01 -0.39
CA LEU A 426 10.17 -14.16 -0.50
C LEU A 426 10.88 -14.51 0.82
N ASN A 427 10.51 -13.90 1.94
CA ASN A 427 11.15 -14.14 3.23
C ASN A 427 10.81 -15.52 3.78
N GLU A 428 11.72 -16.48 3.65
CA GLU A 428 11.47 -17.86 4.06
C GLU A 428 11.33 -18.02 5.59
N LYS A 429 12.00 -17.19 6.40
CA LYS A 429 11.82 -17.21 7.85
C LYS A 429 10.39 -16.82 8.24
N LEU A 430 9.83 -15.81 7.57
CA LEU A 430 8.45 -15.38 7.76
C LEU A 430 7.49 -16.50 7.32
N ARG A 431 7.68 -17.06 6.13
CA ARG A 431 6.89 -18.20 5.62
C ARG A 431 6.90 -19.37 6.59
N GLN A 432 8.07 -19.68 7.17
CA GLN A 432 8.21 -20.73 8.19
C GLN A 432 7.40 -20.41 9.46
N SER A 433 7.41 -19.17 9.91
CA SER A 433 6.61 -18.73 11.06
C SER A 433 5.10 -18.88 10.80
N VAL A 434 4.64 -18.53 9.60
CA VAL A 434 3.23 -18.74 9.20
C VAL A 434 2.88 -20.24 9.16
N ARG A 435 3.79 -21.09 8.63
CA ARG A 435 3.58 -22.56 8.62
C ARG A 435 3.46 -23.16 10.02
N GLN A 436 4.13 -22.56 11.00
CA GLN A 436 4.01 -22.99 12.42
C GLN A 436 2.67 -22.58 13.04
N LEU A 437 2.12 -21.42 12.64
CA LEU A 437 0.82 -20.95 13.14
C LEU A 437 -0.36 -21.65 12.47
N ILE A 438 -0.25 -21.93 11.18
CA ILE A 438 -1.27 -22.62 10.38
C ILE A 438 -0.63 -23.86 9.76
N THR A 439 -0.83 -25.02 10.35
CA THR A 439 -0.21 -26.28 9.92
C THR A 439 -0.85 -26.86 8.66
N ASP A 440 -2.14 -26.63 8.47
CA ASP A 440 -2.88 -27.07 7.29
C ASP A 440 -2.44 -26.28 6.05
N GLN A 441 -1.88 -27.01 5.07
CA GLN A 441 -1.35 -26.42 3.84
C GLN A 441 -2.46 -25.75 3.00
N SER A 442 -3.68 -26.28 3.01
CA SER A 442 -4.79 -25.73 2.24
C SER A 442 -5.27 -24.36 2.74
N ARG A 443 -4.88 -23.98 3.96
CA ARG A 443 -5.25 -22.72 4.61
C ARG A 443 -4.15 -21.66 4.58
N ARG A 444 -3.09 -21.85 3.80
CA ARG A 444 -2.01 -20.87 3.62
C ARG A 444 -1.60 -20.76 2.16
N CYS A 445 -1.32 -19.53 1.74
CA CYS A 445 -0.84 -19.20 0.41
C CYS A 445 0.36 -18.25 0.51
N PHE A 446 1.38 -18.47 -0.32
CA PHE A 446 2.58 -17.66 -0.36
C PHE A 446 2.86 -17.23 -1.80
N ILE A 447 2.88 -15.94 -2.04
CA ILE A 447 3.11 -15.34 -3.35
C ILE A 447 4.24 -14.33 -3.26
N SER A 448 4.77 -13.89 -4.40
CA SER A 448 5.93 -13.00 -4.43
C SER A 448 5.58 -11.52 -4.55
N CYS A 449 4.39 -11.17 -5.06
CA CYS A 449 3.98 -9.76 -5.22
C CYS A 449 2.46 -9.58 -5.14
N PRO A 450 1.97 -8.37 -4.81
CA PRO A 450 0.55 -8.05 -4.68
C PRO A 450 -0.27 -8.25 -5.97
N ASP A 451 0.32 -8.06 -7.13
CA ASP A 451 -0.37 -8.18 -8.42
C ASP A 451 -0.98 -9.57 -8.65
N VAL A 452 -0.38 -10.62 -8.10
CA VAL A 452 -0.92 -11.99 -8.13
C VAL A 452 -2.26 -12.06 -7.40
N VAL A 453 -2.39 -11.42 -6.23
CA VAL A 453 -3.65 -11.36 -5.47
C VAL A 453 -4.72 -10.66 -6.29
N HIS A 454 -4.38 -9.52 -6.89
CA HIS A 454 -5.36 -8.72 -7.65
C HIS A 454 -5.85 -9.46 -8.89
N ALA A 455 -4.97 -10.15 -9.61
CA ALA A 455 -5.35 -10.99 -10.74
C ALA A 455 -6.27 -12.14 -10.30
N ALA A 456 -5.93 -12.84 -9.22
CA ALA A 456 -6.74 -13.94 -8.68
C ALA A 456 -8.12 -13.45 -8.16
N MET A 457 -8.19 -12.29 -7.50
CA MET A 457 -9.46 -11.68 -7.09
C MET A 457 -10.34 -11.33 -8.29
N ALA A 458 -9.76 -10.77 -9.37
CA ALA A 458 -10.48 -10.43 -10.58
C ALA A 458 -11.08 -11.67 -11.25
N GLU A 459 -10.31 -12.75 -11.39
CA GLU A 459 -10.78 -13.99 -12.00
C GLU A 459 -11.88 -14.66 -11.17
N LEU A 460 -11.72 -14.73 -9.84
CA LEU A 460 -12.77 -15.28 -8.98
C LEU A 460 -14.10 -14.50 -9.09
N LEU A 461 -14.04 -13.18 -9.29
CA LEU A 461 -15.22 -12.35 -9.57
C LEU A 461 -15.85 -12.69 -10.90
N ASN A 462 -15.05 -12.98 -11.94
CA ASN A 462 -15.52 -13.35 -13.29
C ASN A 462 -16.20 -14.73 -13.29
N GLU A 463 -15.63 -15.72 -12.62
CA GLU A 463 -16.23 -17.06 -12.49
C GLU A 463 -17.63 -17.02 -11.89
N LYS A 464 -17.83 -16.17 -10.87
CA LYS A 464 -19.14 -16.05 -10.21
C LYS A 464 -20.17 -15.26 -11.02
N LEU A 465 -19.74 -14.38 -11.92
CA LEU A 465 -20.65 -13.76 -12.89
C LEU A 465 -21.19 -14.80 -13.88
N ASN A 466 -20.31 -15.66 -14.42
CA ASN A 466 -20.66 -16.68 -15.38
C ASN A 466 -21.55 -17.79 -14.78
N SER A 467 -21.44 -18.08 -13.48
CA SER A 467 -22.27 -19.07 -12.80
C SER A 467 -23.67 -18.60 -12.41
N THR A 468 -23.97 -17.31 -12.57
CA THR A 468 -25.25 -16.68 -12.20
C THR A 468 -26.11 -16.38 -13.45
N GLN A 469 -25.55 -16.49 -14.65
CA GLN A 469 -26.25 -16.47 -15.93
C GLN A 469 -26.69 -17.87 -16.34
#